data_5cd8c26f866a40cdaf751ce843af9bc5
#
_entry.id   5cd8c26f866a40cdaf751ce843af9bc5
#
_cell.length_a   1.000
_cell.length_b   1.000
_cell.length_c   1.000
_cell.angle_alpha   90.00
_cell.angle_beta   90.00
_cell.angle_gamma   90.00
#
_symmetry.space_group_name_H-M   'P 1'
#
loop_
_entity.id
_entity.type
_entity.pdbx_description
1 polymer ?
#
loop_
_entity_poly.entity_id
_entity_poly.type
_entity_poly.pdbx_seq_one_letter_code
_entity_poly.pdbx_strand_id
1 'polypeptide(L)'
;MTQAETQALQKELALLYQVAQAVSSFELEEVLREIVRIAGEVTEADSVLVYVVDKGAEELVLRASQNPRPDLLQKIKMKMGEGITGWVARENKPVALSQGAAKDARFKYFRSLPEDRFEAFLSVPIISKRGVVGVINVQHKSPHAHSKMEINLLAAVGKLVGGAVENALLMEETLALKEALELRKLVEKAKGVLMKRRNLSEPEAFQLLQKESMDTRKSIREVAEAVLLMDKLALKS
;
A
#
# COMPACT_ATOMS: atom_id res chain seq x y z
N MET A 1 4.93 -43.13 3.56
CA MET A 1 4.27 -41.84 3.85
C MET A 1 2.89 -42.10 4.42
N THR A 2 2.60 -41.57 5.57
CA THR A 2 1.28 -41.65 6.17
C THR A 2 0.33 -40.65 5.48
N GLN A 3 -0.97 -40.87 5.60
CA GLN A 3 -1.99 -39.99 5.02
C GLN A 3 -1.86 -38.54 5.58
N ALA A 4 -1.41 -38.40 6.83
CA ALA A 4 -1.14 -37.12 7.47
C ALA A 4 0.08 -36.41 6.87
N GLU A 5 1.15 -37.12 6.56
CA GLU A 5 2.34 -36.55 5.89
C GLU A 5 2.02 -36.09 4.48
N THR A 6 1.17 -36.85 3.75
CA THR A 6 0.73 -36.48 2.40
C THR A 6 -0.12 -35.20 2.44
N GLN A 7 -1.03 -35.06 3.41
CA GLN A 7 -1.84 -33.84 3.57
C GLN A 7 -1.00 -32.62 3.97
N ALA A 8 -0.01 -32.80 4.87
CA ALA A 8 0.89 -31.71 5.24
C ALA A 8 1.70 -31.22 4.03
N LEU A 9 2.25 -32.13 3.24
CA LEU A 9 3.01 -31.80 2.03
C LEU A 9 2.14 -31.09 0.98
N GLN A 10 0.88 -31.51 0.81
CA GLN A 10 -0.07 -30.84 -0.09
C GLN A 10 -0.37 -29.40 0.35
N LYS A 11 -0.54 -29.17 1.67
CA LYS A 11 -0.72 -27.82 2.23
C LYS A 11 0.51 -26.93 1.99
N GLU A 12 1.71 -27.46 2.21
CA GLU A 12 2.96 -26.73 1.94
C GLU A 12 3.10 -26.37 0.46
N LEU A 13 2.84 -27.32 -0.46
CA LEU A 13 2.88 -27.07 -1.90
C LEU A 13 1.83 -26.02 -2.33
N ALA A 14 0.63 -26.10 -1.79
CA ALA A 14 -0.41 -25.10 -2.07
C ALA A 14 0.03 -23.71 -1.61
N LEU A 15 0.60 -23.60 -0.41
CA LEU A 15 1.13 -22.34 0.12
C LEU A 15 2.25 -21.76 -0.76
N LEU A 16 3.21 -22.62 -1.17
CA LEU A 16 4.30 -22.20 -2.06
C LEU A 16 3.77 -21.70 -3.41
N TYR A 17 2.76 -22.36 -3.95
CA TYR A 17 2.11 -21.92 -5.19
C TYR A 17 1.42 -20.56 -5.03
N GLN A 18 0.70 -20.35 -3.93
CA GLN A 18 0.05 -19.07 -3.62
C GLN A 18 1.08 -17.94 -3.47
N VAL A 19 2.17 -18.18 -2.74
CA VAL A 19 3.27 -17.22 -2.60
C VAL A 19 3.90 -16.91 -3.96
N ALA A 20 4.10 -17.93 -4.82
CA ALA A 20 4.64 -17.74 -6.15
C ALA A 20 3.71 -16.87 -7.03
N GLN A 21 2.39 -17.03 -6.90
CA GLN A 21 1.42 -16.17 -7.58
C GLN A 21 1.50 -14.73 -7.07
N ALA A 22 1.54 -14.53 -5.74
CA ALA A 22 1.67 -13.19 -5.15
C ALA A 22 2.93 -12.46 -5.64
N VAL A 23 4.06 -13.19 -5.75
CA VAL A 23 5.34 -12.63 -6.20
C VAL A 23 5.36 -12.31 -7.70
N SER A 24 4.46 -12.91 -8.50
CA SER A 24 4.40 -12.68 -9.95
C SER A 24 3.61 -11.44 -10.37
N SER A 25 2.79 -10.87 -9.49
CA SER A 25 2.04 -9.65 -9.79
C SER A 25 2.91 -8.40 -9.62
N PHE A 26 2.68 -7.40 -10.50
CA PHE A 26 3.27 -6.07 -10.41
C PHE A 26 2.30 -5.04 -9.82
N GLU A 27 1.04 -5.41 -9.57
CA GLU A 27 0.05 -4.54 -8.97
C GLU A 27 0.05 -4.69 -7.45
N LEU A 28 0.31 -3.62 -6.74
CA LEU A 28 0.45 -3.65 -5.28
C LEU A 28 -0.80 -4.19 -4.59
N GLU A 29 -1.98 -3.78 -5.03
CA GLU A 29 -3.25 -4.24 -4.48
C GLU A 29 -3.45 -5.76 -4.61
N GLU A 30 -3.01 -6.36 -5.72
CA GLU A 30 -3.07 -7.81 -5.92
C GLU A 30 -2.10 -8.54 -4.99
N VAL A 31 -0.86 -8.07 -4.91
CA VAL A 31 0.15 -8.62 -3.99
C VAL A 31 -0.35 -8.58 -2.55
N LEU A 32 -0.88 -7.43 -2.12
CA LEU A 32 -1.35 -7.26 -0.74
C LEU A 32 -2.60 -8.09 -0.44
N ARG A 33 -3.52 -8.24 -1.40
CA ARG A 33 -4.70 -9.09 -1.26
C ARG A 33 -4.31 -10.55 -1.06
N GLU A 34 -3.32 -11.01 -1.81
CA GLU A 34 -2.82 -12.38 -1.69
C GLU A 34 -2.10 -12.62 -0.35
N ILE A 35 -1.34 -11.64 0.13
CA ILE A 35 -0.74 -11.68 1.47
C ILE A 35 -1.81 -11.82 2.55
N VAL A 36 -2.89 -11.04 2.47
CA VAL A 36 -4.01 -11.10 3.42
C VAL A 36 -4.64 -12.49 3.41
N ARG A 37 -4.88 -13.04 2.22
CA ARG A 37 -5.46 -14.39 2.05
C ARG A 37 -4.57 -15.47 2.65
N ILE A 38 -3.29 -15.48 2.29
CA ILE A 38 -2.30 -16.46 2.79
C ILE A 38 -2.19 -16.35 4.31
N ALA A 39 -2.06 -15.14 4.86
CA ALA A 39 -1.93 -14.95 6.30
C ALA A 39 -3.17 -15.44 7.06
N GLY A 40 -4.36 -15.16 6.54
CA GLY A 40 -5.63 -15.63 7.11
C GLY A 40 -5.74 -17.17 7.10
N GLU A 41 -5.38 -17.82 6.00
CA GLU A 41 -5.42 -19.29 5.87
C GLU A 41 -4.39 -19.99 6.77
N VAL A 42 -3.19 -19.43 6.89
CA VAL A 42 -2.10 -20.00 7.71
C VAL A 42 -2.40 -19.91 9.20
N THR A 43 -3.06 -18.84 9.64
CA THR A 43 -3.27 -18.55 11.07
C THR A 43 -4.71 -18.71 11.52
N GLU A 44 -5.62 -19.01 10.61
CA GLU A 44 -7.08 -19.08 10.88
C GLU A 44 -7.61 -17.82 11.60
N ALA A 45 -7.06 -16.67 11.23
CA ALA A 45 -7.29 -15.41 11.91
C ALA A 45 -8.70 -14.85 11.69
N ASP A 46 -9.22 -14.14 12.69
CA ASP A 46 -10.45 -13.35 12.56
C ASP A 46 -10.25 -12.07 11.75
N SER A 47 -9.04 -11.54 11.74
CA SER A 47 -8.66 -10.38 10.94
C SER A 47 -7.19 -10.39 10.56
N VAL A 48 -6.90 -9.94 9.34
CA VAL A 48 -5.55 -9.67 8.84
C VAL A 48 -5.51 -8.23 8.32
N LEU A 49 -4.50 -7.48 8.74
CA LEU A 49 -4.21 -6.11 8.30
C LEU A 49 -2.79 -6.06 7.73
N VAL A 50 -2.64 -5.45 6.56
CA VAL A 50 -1.31 -5.24 5.95
C VAL A 50 -1.02 -3.76 5.85
N TYR A 51 0.07 -3.37 6.50
CA TYR A 51 0.62 -2.02 6.46
C TYR A 51 1.84 -1.98 5.55
N VAL A 52 1.97 -0.91 4.81
CA VAL A 52 3.10 -0.67 3.90
C VAL A 52 3.83 0.59 4.33
N VAL A 53 5.16 0.56 4.23
CA VAL A 53 6.01 1.70 4.59
C VAL A 53 5.95 2.76 3.48
N ASP A 54 5.48 3.95 3.82
CA ASP A 54 5.70 5.17 3.05
C ASP A 54 7.05 5.76 3.44
N LYS A 55 8.05 5.59 2.56
CA LYS A 55 9.42 6.05 2.82
C LYS A 55 9.53 7.58 2.85
N GLY A 56 8.67 8.28 2.11
CA GLY A 56 8.69 9.75 2.04
C GLY A 56 8.19 10.39 3.33
N ALA A 57 7.19 9.78 3.96
CA ALA A 57 6.60 10.25 5.21
C ALA A 57 7.17 9.56 6.47
N GLU A 58 8.00 8.51 6.31
CA GLU A 58 8.46 7.62 7.40
C GLU A 58 7.29 7.04 8.22
N GLU A 59 6.21 6.70 7.54
CA GLU A 59 4.97 6.20 8.13
C GLU A 59 4.61 4.80 7.59
N LEU A 60 3.85 4.08 8.38
CA LEU A 60 3.15 2.87 7.97
C LEU A 60 1.71 3.23 7.63
N VAL A 61 1.27 2.84 6.45
CA VAL A 61 -0.07 3.10 5.92
C VAL A 61 -0.82 1.79 5.77
N LEU A 62 -2.04 1.69 6.31
CA LEU A 62 -2.91 0.53 6.09
C LEU A 62 -3.32 0.46 4.62
N ARG A 63 -2.89 -0.59 3.91
CA ARG A 63 -3.14 -0.76 2.48
C ARG A 63 -4.06 -1.94 2.15
N ALA A 64 -4.12 -2.96 3.01
CA ALA A 64 -5.03 -4.10 2.81
C ALA A 64 -5.57 -4.65 4.12
N SER A 65 -6.76 -5.24 4.07
CA SER A 65 -7.46 -5.87 5.19
C SER A 65 -8.27 -7.05 4.70
N GLN A 66 -8.37 -8.11 5.52
CA GLN A 66 -9.27 -9.25 5.30
C GLN A 66 -10.74 -8.82 5.30
N ASN A 67 -11.08 -7.85 6.15
CA ASN A 67 -12.39 -7.23 6.21
C ASN A 67 -12.31 -5.83 5.58
N PRO A 68 -12.38 -5.69 4.25
CA PRO A 68 -12.07 -4.45 3.58
C PRO A 68 -13.08 -3.37 3.97
N ARG A 69 -12.54 -2.24 4.44
CA ARG A 69 -13.25 -0.99 4.67
C ARG A 69 -12.59 0.08 3.81
N PRO A 70 -13.12 0.34 2.62
CA PRO A 70 -12.51 1.29 1.69
C PRO A 70 -12.32 2.69 2.28
N ASP A 71 -13.19 3.06 3.25
CA ASP A 71 -13.13 4.32 3.99
C ASP A 71 -11.95 4.43 4.95
N LEU A 72 -11.32 3.32 5.36
CA LEU A 72 -10.18 3.27 6.29
C LEU A 72 -8.84 3.00 5.60
N LEU A 73 -8.86 2.31 4.46
CA LEU A 73 -7.65 2.06 3.69
C LEU A 73 -7.00 3.39 3.29
N GLN A 74 -5.68 3.48 3.40
CA GLN A 74 -4.84 4.65 3.18
C GLN A 74 -5.04 5.82 4.17
N LYS A 75 -6.06 5.79 5.03
CA LYS A 75 -6.31 6.82 6.04
C LYS A 75 -5.70 6.49 7.40
N ILE A 76 -5.60 5.20 7.72
CA ILE A 76 -4.94 4.77 8.97
C ILE A 76 -3.45 4.75 8.75
N LYS A 77 -2.76 5.59 9.53
CA LYS A 77 -1.32 5.79 9.47
C LYS A 77 -0.72 5.75 10.86
N MET A 78 0.52 5.30 10.95
CA MET A 78 1.32 5.36 12.17
C MET A 78 2.79 5.57 11.84
N LYS A 79 3.53 6.18 12.74
CA LYS A 79 4.97 6.41 12.57
C LYS A 79 5.76 5.11 12.77
N MET A 80 6.93 5.06 12.18
CA MET A 80 7.91 4.02 12.49
C MET A 80 8.21 4.02 13.99
N GLY A 81 8.10 2.85 14.63
CA GLY A 81 8.28 2.70 16.09
C GLY A 81 7.03 2.96 16.93
N GLU A 82 5.95 3.47 16.36
CA GLU A 82 4.70 3.73 17.05
C GLU A 82 3.77 2.51 17.03
N GLY A 83 3.23 2.15 18.17
CA GLY A 83 2.41 0.95 18.30
C GLY A 83 3.22 -0.35 18.14
N ILE A 84 2.56 -1.50 18.24
CA ILE A 84 3.20 -2.81 17.99
C ILE A 84 3.68 -2.89 16.55
N THR A 85 2.84 -2.52 15.61
CA THR A 85 3.14 -2.55 14.17
C THR A 85 4.35 -1.69 13.81
N GLY A 86 4.39 -0.44 14.30
CA GLY A 86 5.53 0.45 14.07
C GLY A 86 6.81 -0.04 14.76
N TRP A 87 6.68 -0.66 15.93
CA TRP A 87 7.80 -1.29 16.63
C TRP A 87 8.37 -2.45 15.81
N VAL A 88 7.51 -3.34 15.29
CA VAL A 88 7.90 -4.46 14.40
C VAL A 88 8.62 -3.95 13.15
N ALA A 89 8.12 -2.88 12.56
CA ALA A 89 8.75 -2.27 11.39
C ALA A 89 10.15 -1.72 11.70
N ARG A 90 10.32 -1.06 12.83
CA ARG A 90 11.60 -0.47 13.24
C ARG A 90 12.61 -1.51 13.69
N GLU A 91 12.19 -2.45 14.55
CA GLU A 91 13.10 -3.45 15.13
C GLU A 91 13.33 -4.67 14.21
N ASN A 92 12.53 -4.79 13.15
CA ASN A 92 12.57 -5.94 12.22
C ASN A 92 12.45 -7.29 12.95
N LYS A 93 11.57 -7.34 13.95
CA LYS A 93 11.35 -8.54 14.79
C LYS A 93 9.85 -8.79 14.93
N PRO A 94 9.39 -10.07 14.84
CA PRO A 94 7.99 -10.38 15.08
C PRO A 94 7.60 -10.16 16.55
N VAL A 95 6.32 -9.86 16.78
CA VAL A 95 5.68 -9.79 18.10
C VAL A 95 4.47 -10.71 18.10
N ALA A 96 4.38 -11.61 19.08
CA ALA A 96 3.25 -12.48 19.30
C ALA A 96 2.71 -12.28 20.73
N LEU A 97 1.43 -11.98 20.83
CA LEU A 97 0.69 -11.81 22.08
C LEU A 97 -0.50 -12.77 22.04
N SER A 98 -0.57 -13.68 23.02
CA SER A 98 -1.60 -14.72 23.06
C SER A 98 -2.94 -14.22 23.61
N GLN A 99 -2.94 -13.12 24.35
CA GLN A 99 -4.12 -12.48 24.94
C GLN A 99 -3.79 -11.07 25.41
N GLY A 100 -4.84 -10.25 25.60
CA GLY A 100 -4.70 -8.92 26.19
C GLY A 100 -3.85 -7.97 25.35
N ALA A 101 -3.87 -8.06 24.05
CA ALA A 101 -3.04 -7.24 23.16
C ALA A 101 -3.18 -5.74 23.45
N ALA A 102 -4.38 -5.26 23.76
CA ALA A 102 -4.64 -3.87 24.12
C ALA A 102 -3.96 -3.41 25.44
N LYS A 103 -3.43 -4.34 26.25
CA LYS A 103 -2.70 -4.04 27.49
C LYS A 103 -1.19 -3.96 27.29
N ASP A 104 -0.68 -4.32 26.11
CA ASP A 104 0.75 -4.18 25.80
C ASP A 104 1.12 -2.70 25.78
N ALA A 105 2.23 -2.35 26.43
CA ALA A 105 2.69 -0.96 26.54
C ALA A 105 2.97 -0.26 25.20
N ARG A 106 3.15 -1.05 24.14
CA ARG A 106 3.38 -0.55 22.77
C ARG A 106 2.07 -0.37 22.00
N PHE A 107 0.93 -0.84 22.52
CA PHE A 107 -0.32 -0.88 21.76
C PHE A 107 -0.79 0.55 21.43
N LYS A 108 -1.14 0.77 20.15
CA LYS A 108 -1.80 2.00 19.69
C LYS A 108 -3.22 1.69 19.27
N TYR A 109 -4.17 2.37 19.90
CA TYR A 109 -5.60 2.19 19.67
C TYR A 109 -6.12 3.12 18.57
N PHE A 110 -6.80 2.56 17.58
CA PHE A 110 -7.55 3.31 16.57
C PHE A 110 -9.04 3.07 16.74
N ARG A 111 -9.79 4.08 17.18
CA ARG A 111 -11.24 3.96 17.41
C ARG A 111 -12.03 3.47 16.21
N SER A 112 -11.53 3.70 15.01
CA SER A 112 -12.13 3.28 13.74
C SER A 112 -11.85 1.82 13.37
N LEU A 113 -10.91 1.14 14.06
CA LEU A 113 -10.59 -0.27 13.86
C LEU A 113 -11.22 -1.13 14.97
N PRO A 114 -12.27 -1.91 14.70
CA PRO A 114 -12.84 -2.83 15.70
C PRO A 114 -11.85 -3.91 16.14
N GLU A 115 -10.90 -4.26 15.27
CA GLU A 115 -9.83 -5.22 15.48
C GLU A 115 -8.91 -4.84 16.64
N ASP A 116 -8.83 -3.57 17.00
CA ASP A 116 -8.06 -3.10 18.16
C ASP A 116 -8.61 -3.59 19.51
N ARG A 117 -9.78 -4.24 19.51
CA ARG A 117 -10.36 -4.89 20.70
C ARG A 117 -10.13 -6.39 20.75
N PHE A 118 -9.41 -6.93 19.78
CA PHE A 118 -9.13 -8.36 19.70
C PHE A 118 -8.09 -8.76 20.74
N GLU A 119 -8.19 -10.01 21.22
CA GLU A 119 -7.41 -10.49 22.36
C GLU A 119 -5.98 -10.88 21.97
N ALA A 120 -5.82 -11.64 20.89
CA ALA A 120 -4.51 -12.12 20.47
C ALA A 120 -4.02 -11.38 19.22
N PHE A 121 -2.70 -11.20 19.13
CA PHE A 121 -2.07 -10.39 18.11
C PHE A 121 -0.74 -11.01 17.67
N LEU A 122 -0.56 -11.21 16.39
CA LEU A 122 0.74 -11.56 15.79
C LEU A 122 1.09 -10.52 14.73
N SER A 123 2.26 -9.94 14.85
CA SER A 123 2.77 -8.94 13.92
C SER A 123 4.12 -9.40 13.38
N VAL A 124 4.27 -9.45 12.06
CA VAL A 124 5.52 -9.85 11.40
C VAL A 124 5.92 -8.85 10.33
N PRO A 125 7.24 -8.58 10.16
CA PRO A 125 7.69 -7.65 9.13
C PRO A 125 7.65 -8.28 7.73
N ILE A 126 7.34 -7.47 6.72
CA ILE A 126 7.58 -7.77 5.31
C ILE A 126 8.94 -7.19 4.95
N ILE A 127 9.87 -8.07 4.54
CA ILE A 127 11.28 -7.71 4.42
C ILE A 127 11.73 -7.88 2.97
N SER A 128 12.22 -6.80 2.37
CA SER A 128 12.93 -6.81 1.08
C SER A 128 14.45 -6.78 1.28
N LYS A 129 15.19 -6.77 0.17
CA LYS A 129 16.66 -6.59 0.20
C LYS A 129 17.09 -5.22 0.79
N ARG A 130 16.22 -4.22 0.75
CA ARG A 130 16.49 -2.84 1.21
C ARG A 130 15.98 -2.57 2.62
N GLY A 131 15.41 -3.58 3.29
CA GLY A 131 14.87 -3.48 4.64
C GLY A 131 13.38 -3.78 4.72
N VAL A 132 12.75 -3.35 5.81
CA VAL A 132 11.32 -3.53 6.03
C VAL A 132 10.52 -2.63 5.09
N VAL A 133 9.60 -3.23 4.33
CA VAL A 133 8.72 -2.54 3.38
C VAL A 133 7.26 -2.56 3.82
N GLY A 134 6.94 -3.32 4.88
CA GLY A 134 5.60 -3.41 5.42
C GLY A 134 5.53 -4.30 6.65
N VAL A 135 4.34 -4.49 7.17
CA VAL A 135 4.04 -5.34 8.33
C VAL A 135 2.71 -6.05 8.11
N ILE A 136 2.66 -7.35 8.41
CA ILE A 136 1.44 -8.15 8.45
C ILE A 136 1.02 -8.26 9.90
N ASN A 137 -0.20 -7.85 10.21
CA ASN A 137 -0.84 -8.06 11.50
C ASN A 137 -1.94 -9.09 11.38
N VAL A 138 -1.93 -10.04 12.28
CA VAL A 138 -2.93 -11.11 12.43
C VAL A 138 -3.56 -10.97 13.79
N GLN A 139 -4.88 -11.02 13.87
CA GLN A 139 -5.62 -10.75 15.08
C GLN A 139 -6.74 -11.76 15.30
N HIS A 140 -6.92 -12.19 16.56
CA HIS A 140 -8.00 -13.10 16.98
C HIS A 140 -8.86 -12.44 18.05
N LYS A 141 -10.18 -12.63 17.93
CA LYS A 141 -11.16 -12.12 18.89
C LYS A 141 -11.03 -12.77 20.27
N SER A 142 -10.56 -14.01 20.29
CA SER A 142 -10.34 -14.82 21.50
C SER A 142 -8.84 -15.01 21.76
N PRO A 143 -8.44 -15.38 23.00
CA PRO A 143 -7.08 -15.78 23.27
C PRO A 143 -6.60 -16.86 22.30
N HIS A 144 -5.44 -16.67 21.69
CA HIS A 144 -4.83 -17.60 20.74
C HIS A 144 -3.33 -17.65 20.95
N ALA A 145 -2.81 -18.83 21.30
CA ALA A 145 -1.38 -19.04 21.46
C ALA A 145 -0.75 -19.37 20.10
N HIS A 146 -0.18 -18.37 19.44
CA HIS A 146 0.53 -18.59 18.18
C HIS A 146 1.70 -19.56 18.37
N SER A 147 1.68 -20.67 17.66
CA SER A 147 2.75 -21.66 17.69
C SER A 147 4.01 -21.09 17.02
N LYS A 148 5.18 -21.66 17.37
CA LYS A 148 6.43 -21.33 16.68
C LYS A 148 6.35 -21.58 15.17
N MET A 149 5.57 -22.58 14.77
CA MET A 149 5.36 -22.90 13.36
C MET A 149 4.59 -21.80 12.65
N GLU A 150 3.47 -21.31 13.20
CA GLU A 150 2.69 -20.19 12.64
C GLU A 150 3.54 -18.92 12.51
N ILE A 151 4.28 -18.56 13.58
CA ILE A 151 5.14 -17.37 13.58
C ILE A 151 6.23 -17.50 12.49
N ASN A 152 6.90 -18.65 12.42
CA ASN A 152 7.97 -18.88 11.44
C ASN A 152 7.42 -18.88 10.01
N LEU A 153 6.26 -19.50 9.79
CA LEU A 153 5.64 -19.59 8.49
C LEU A 153 5.21 -18.21 8.00
N LEU A 154 4.54 -17.43 8.85
CA LEU A 154 4.13 -16.06 8.49
C LEU A 154 5.34 -15.15 8.27
N ALA A 155 6.40 -15.28 9.08
CA ALA A 155 7.65 -14.55 8.86
C ALA A 155 8.36 -14.96 7.56
N ALA A 156 8.30 -16.23 7.17
CA ALA A 156 8.80 -16.71 5.88
C ALA A 156 8.00 -16.11 4.72
N VAL A 157 6.67 -16.07 4.82
CA VAL A 157 5.81 -15.38 3.85
C VAL A 157 6.23 -13.92 3.72
N GLY A 158 6.38 -13.17 4.83
CA GLY A 158 6.81 -11.77 4.81
C GLY A 158 8.15 -11.54 4.10
N LYS A 159 9.09 -12.49 4.23
CA LYS A 159 10.38 -12.45 3.50
C LYS A 159 10.23 -12.76 2.02
N LEU A 160 9.44 -13.77 1.67
CA LEU A 160 9.25 -14.18 0.28
C LEU A 160 8.55 -13.12 -0.56
N VAL A 161 7.53 -12.47 -0.01
CA VAL A 161 6.75 -11.44 -0.71
C VAL A 161 7.40 -10.05 -0.68
N GLY A 162 8.40 -9.83 0.18
CA GLY A 162 9.00 -8.51 0.38
C GLY A 162 9.56 -7.88 -0.89
N GLY A 163 10.17 -8.68 -1.76
CA GLY A 163 10.64 -8.22 -3.07
C GLY A 163 9.51 -7.81 -4.01
N ALA A 164 8.41 -8.56 -4.02
CA ALA A 164 7.23 -8.23 -4.83
C ALA A 164 6.56 -6.93 -4.35
N VAL A 165 6.39 -6.78 -3.04
CA VAL A 165 5.86 -5.53 -2.45
C VAL A 165 6.76 -4.34 -2.79
N GLU A 166 8.09 -4.48 -2.66
CA GLU A 166 9.03 -3.40 -3.02
C GLU A 166 8.94 -3.04 -4.50
N ASN A 167 8.91 -4.05 -5.39
CA ASN A 167 8.81 -3.80 -6.83
C ASN A 167 7.49 -3.12 -7.20
N ALA A 168 6.37 -3.54 -6.63
CA ALA A 168 5.07 -2.93 -6.87
C ALA A 168 5.01 -1.47 -6.37
N LEU A 169 5.59 -1.17 -5.21
CA LEU A 169 5.72 0.20 -4.70
C LEU A 169 6.56 1.08 -5.62
N LEU A 170 7.70 0.57 -6.09
CA LEU A 170 8.55 1.30 -7.05
C LEU A 170 7.83 1.54 -8.38
N MET A 171 7.00 0.61 -8.81
CA MET A 171 6.18 0.77 -10.02
C MET A 171 5.12 1.86 -9.83
N GLU A 172 4.37 1.86 -8.70
CA GLU A 172 3.43 2.94 -8.37
C GLU A 172 4.12 4.31 -8.38
N GLU A 173 5.27 4.44 -7.72
CA GLU A 173 6.06 5.68 -7.68
C GLU A 173 6.50 6.12 -9.09
N THR A 174 7.01 5.17 -9.88
CA THR A 174 7.45 5.43 -11.25
C THR A 174 6.31 5.91 -12.13
N LEU A 175 5.13 5.30 -12.04
CA LEU A 175 3.94 5.71 -12.79
C LEU A 175 3.49 7.11 -12.38
N ALA A 176 3.42 7.40 -11.08
CA ALA A 176 3.04 8.72 -10.58
C ALA A 176 4.01 9.82 -11.05
N LEU A 177 5.32 9.56 -11.00
CA LEU A 177 6.33 10.50 -11.50
C LEU A 177 6.21 10.72 -13.01
N LYS A 178 5.95 9.65 -13.78
CA LYS A 178 5.73 9.74 -15.22
C LYS A 178 4.51 10.58 -15.56
N GLU A 179 3.39 10.37 -14.87
CA GLU A 179 2.16 11.14 -15.04
C GLU A 179 2.37 12.62 -14.69
N ALA A 180 3.07 12.92 -13.60
CA ALA A 180 3.39 14.29 -13.20
C ALA A 180 4.29 14.98 -14.24
N LEU A 181 5.28 14.28 -14.80
CA LEU A 181 6.13 14.79 -15.86
C LEU A 181 5.36 15.08 -17.15
N GLU A 182 4.48 14.18 -17.57
CA GLU A 182 3.65 14.38 -18.77
C GLU A 182 2.67 15.54 -18.56
N LEU A 183 2.06 15.66 -17.38
CA LEU A 183 1.23 16.82 -17.04
C LEU A 183 2.01 18.13 -17.12
N ARG A 184 3.21 18.17 -16.54
CA ARG A 184 4.10 19.35 -16.60
C ARG A 184 4.41 19.73 -18.04
N LYS A 185 4.82 18.76 -18.89
CA LYS A 185 5.08 19.01 -20.31
C LYS A 185 3.87 19.56 -21.04
N LEU A 186 2.67 19.03 -20.73
CA LEU A 186 1.42 19.47 -21.33
C LEU A 186 1.10 20.93 -20.97
N VAL A 187 1.20 21.26 -19.67
CA VAL A 187 0.97 22.61 -19.16
C VAL A 187 2.00 23.61 -19.74
N GLU A 188 3.28 23.23 -19.82
CA GLU A 188 4.32 24.07 -20.42
C GLU A 188 4.01 24.40 -21.90
N LYS A 189 3.58 23.39 -22.69
CA LYS A 189 3.17 23.61 -24.08
C LYS A 189 1.96 24.55 -24.17
N ALA A 190 0.95 24.38 -23.33
CA ALA A 190 -0.23 25.22 -23.32
C ALA A 190 0.10 26.66 -22.90
N LYS A 191 0.99 26.85 -21.91
CA LYS A 191 1.52 28.19 -21.57
C LYS A 191 2.19 28.84 -22.77
N GLY A 192 3.08 28.12 -23.48
CA GLY A 192 3.76 28.62 -24.67
C GLY A 192 2.77 29.10 -25.74
N VAL A 193 1.68 28.38 -25.96
CA VAL A 193 0.62 28.80 -26.89
C VAL A 193 -0.07 30.09 -26.42
N LEU A 194 -0.46 30.18 -25.15
CA LEU A 194 -1.10 31.35 -24.59
C LEU A 194 -0.20 32.57 -24.60
N MET A 195 1.06 32.44 -24.24
CA MET A 195 2.06 33.49 -24.33
C MET A 195 2.16 34.04 -25.75
N LYS A 196 2.27 33.16 -26.75
CA LYS A 196 2.40 33.55 -28.15
C LYS A 196 1.12 34.19 -28.73
N ARG A 197 -0.06 33.62 -28.39
CA ARG A 197 -1.33 34.05 -28.98
C ARG A 197 -1.96 35.26 -28.30
N ARG A 198 -1.76 35.40 -27.00
CA ARG A 198 -2.37 36.47 -26.17
C ARG A 198 -1.37 37.49 -25.68
N ASN A 199 -0.10 37.36 -26.05
CA ASN A 199 1.00 38.21 -25.60
C ASN A 199 1.10 38.30 -24.07
N LEU A 200 0.92 37.16 -23.38
CA LEU A 200 0.98 37.02 -21.93
C LEU A 200 2.39 36.67 -21.48
N SER A 201 2.76 37.11 -20.29
CA SER A 201 3.93 36.60 -19.59
C SER A 201 3.69 35.14 -19.12
N GLU A 202 4.75 34.42 -18.78
CA GLU A 202 4.63 33.05 -18.29
C GLU A 202 3.75 32.91 -17.03
N PRO A 203 3.89 33.78 -15.99
CA PRO A 203 3.01 33.76 -14.84
C PRO A 203 1.52 33.99 -15.20
N GLU A 204 1.25 34.95 -16.08
CA GLU A 204 -0.12 35.28 -16.53
C GLU A 204 -0.73 34.11 -17.30
N ALA A 205 0.03 33.45 -18.16
CA ALA A 205 -0.43 32.27 -18.90
C ALA A 205 -0.78 31.12 -17.95
N PHE A 206 0.02 30.89 -16.91
CA PHE A 206 -0.27 29.86 -15.90
C PHE A 206 -1.49 30.21 -15.05
N GLN A 207 -1.60 31.46 -14.58
CA GLN A 207 -2.78 31.94 -13.85
C GLN A 207 -4.08 31.79 -14.66
N LEU A 208 -4.01 32.04 -15.98
CA LEU A 208 -5.16 31.86 -16.86
C LEU A 208 -5.57 30.39 -16.92
N LEU A 209 -4.64 29.45 -17.08
CA LEU A 209 -4.94 28.01 -17.06
C LEU A 209 -5.55 27.57 -15.72
N GLN A 210 -5.03 28.05 -14.60
CA GLN A 210 -5.57 27.75 -13.28
C GLN A 210 -6.98 28.32 -13.09
N LYS A 211 -7.21 29.56 -13.49
CA LYS A 211 -8.51 30.21 -13.41
C LYS A 211 -9.56 29.45 -14.21
N GLU A 212 -9.26 29.14 -15.48
CA GLU A 212 -10.16 28.35 -16.33
C GLU A 212 -10.45 26.96 -15.75
N SER A 213 -9.45 26.32 -15.14
CA SER A 213 -9.64 25.04 -14.45
C SER A 213 -10.66 25.16 -13.29
N MET A 214 -10.55 26.23 -12.48
CA MET A 214 -11.48 26.49 -11.36
C MET A 214 -12.87 26.88 -11.86
N ASP A 215 -12.97 27.79 -12.82
CA ASP A 215 -14.23 28.32 -13.33
C ASP A 215 -15.05 27.24 -14.05
N THR A 216 -14.38 26.36 -14.77
CA THR A 216 -15.02 25.25 -15.52
C THR A 216 -15.14 23.96 -14.73
N ARG A 217 -14.54 23.85 -13.53
CA ARG A 217 -14.44 22.63 -12.73
C ARG A 217 -13.79 21.46 -13.48
N LYS A 218 -12.89 21.75 -14.41
CA LYS A 218 -12.09 20.78 -15.15
C LYS A 218 -10.68 20.72 -14.59
N SER A 219 -10.01 19.58 -14.76
CA SER A 219 -8.60 19.45 -14.38
C SER A 219 -7.73 20.38 -15.23
N ILE A 220 -6.60 20.83 -14.69
CA ILE A 220 -5.64 21.65 -15.45
C ILE A 220 -5.12 20.91 -16.71
N ARG A 221 -5.12 19.57 -16.67
CA ARG A 221 -4.83 18.70 -17.83
C ARG A 221 -5.82 18.94 -18.96
N GLU A 222 -7.12 18.83 -18.68
CA GLU A 222 -8.18 19.02 -19.67
C GLU A 222 -8.16 20.43 -20.26
N VAL A 223 -7.91 21.44 -19.44
CA VAL A 223 -7.79 22.84 -19.91
C VAL A 223 -6.58 23.00 -20.84
N ALA A 224 -5.44 22.45 -20.45
CA ALA A 224 -4.22 22.50 -21.27
C ALA A 224 -4.40 21.76 -22.62
N GLU A 225 -5.04 20.61 -22.61
CA GLU A 225 -5.39 19.86 -23.84
C GLU A 225 -6.31 20.64 -24.74
N ALA A 226 -7.32 21.32 -24.18
CA ALA A 226 -8.23 22.18 -24.96
C ALA A 226 -7.50 23.34 -25.62
N VAL A 227 -6.60 24.03 -24.91
CA VAL A 227 -5.78 25.11 -25.46
C VAL A 227 -4.92 24.61 -26.63
N LEU A 228 -4.28 23.45 -26.49
CA LEU A 228 -3.45 22.89 -27.55
C LEU A 228 -4.28 22.41 -28.75
N LEU A 229 -5.49 21.90 -28.51
CA LEU A 229 -6.40 21.48 -29.57
C LEU A 229 -6.88 22.70 -30.40
N MET A 230 -7.29 23.78 -29.71
CA MET A 230 -7.70 25.03 -30.36
C MET A 230 -6.56 25.63 -31.20
N ASP A 231 -5.33 25.59 -30.72
CA ASP A 231 -4.15 26.08 -31.45
C ASP A 231 -3.92 25.29 -32.74
N LYS A 232 -4.01 23.96 -32.67
CA LYS A 232 -3.88 23.08 -33.85
C LYS A 232 -4.96 23.31 -34.90
N LEU A 233 -6.19 23.58 -34.49
CA LEU A 233 -7.31 23.85 -35.39
C LEU A 233 -7.14 25.20 -36.07
N ALA A 234 -6.73 26.22 -35.35
CA ALA A 234 -6.51 27.56 -35.88
C ALA A 234 -5.29 27.67 -36.83
N LEU A 235 -4.34 26.70 -36.81
CA LEU A 235 -3.23 26.62 -37.76
C LEU A 235 -3.62 25.90 -39.08
N LYS A 236 -4.81 25.28 -39.16
CA LYS A 236 -5.31 24.60 -40.34
C LYS A 236 -6.33 25.42 -41.12
N SER A 237 -6.70 26.57 -40.59
CA SER A 237 -7.56 27.58 -41.20
C SER A 237 -6.72 28.68 -41.86
#